data_19e4a91a32b13d633d81ee7afbd68859
#
_entry.id   19e4a91a32b13d633d81ee7afbd68859
#
_cell.length_a   1.000
_cell.length_b   1.000
_cell.length_c   1.000
_cell.angle_alpha   90.00
_cell.angle_beta   90.00
_cell.angle_gamma   90.00
#
_symmetry.space_group_name_H-M   'P 1'
#
loop_
_entity.id
_entity.type
_entity.pdbx_description
1 polymer ?
#
loop_
_entity_poly.entity_id
_entity_poly.type
_entity_poly.pdbx_seq_one_letter_code
_entity_poly.pdbx_strand_id
1 'polypeptide(L)' 'MKATLDHVGIAVRDLNEALRFFRDVLGLQVSPTEVVSDQQVRITEVETGGTSLEFLEATDPASPVAR' A
#
# COMPACT_ATOMS: atom_id res chain seq x y z
N MET A 1 -8.62 20.35 -19.30
CA MET A 1 -7.53 19.53 -18.75
C MET A 1 -8.09 18.22 -18.18
N LYS A 2 -7.40 17.13 -18.46
CA LYS A 2 -7.77 15.83 -17.91
C LYS A 2 -6.80 15.41 -16.84
N ALA A 3 -7.32 14.82 -15.78
CA ALA A 3 -6.50 14.21 -14.75
C ALA A 3 -6.78 12.72 -14.70
N THR A 4 -5.73 11.94 -14.59
CA THR A 4 -5.84 10.50 -14.49
C THR A 4 -5.29 10.08 -13.12
N LEU A 5 -6.07 9.28 -12.41
CA LEU A 5 -5.65 8.76 -11.11
C LEU A 5 -5.00 7.40 -11.31
N ASP A 6 -3.66 7.36 -11.16
CA ASP A 6 -2.90 6.13 -11.32
C ASP A 6 -2.94 5.25 -10.08
N HIS A 7 -2.83 5.87 -8.92
CA HIS A 7 -2.80 5.13 -7.68
C HIS A 7 -3.24 6.00 -6.51
N VAL A 8 -3.59 5.35 -5.43
CA VAL A 8 -3.94 5.97 -4.17
C VAL A 8 -3.05 5.38 -3.08
N GLY A 9 -2.41 6.23 -2.31
CA GLY A 9 -1.59 5.79 -1.19
C GLY A 9 -2.41 5.71 0.08
N ILE A 10 -2.33 4.60 0.79
CA ILE A 10 -3.08 4.37 2.02
C ILE A 10 -2.11 3.92 3.12
N ALA A 11 -2.01 4.70 4.19
CA ALA A 11 -1.20 4.33 5.33
C ALA A 11 -1.99 3.37 6.22
N VAL A 12 -1.36 2.27 6.61
CA VAL A 12 -2.00 1.26 7.45
C VAL A 12 -1.08 0.92 8.61
N ARG A 13 -1.67 0.43 9.69
CA ARG A 13 -0.90 0.00 10.87
C ARG A 13 -0.28 -1.37 10.65
N ASP A 14 -1.00 -2.24 9.98
CA ASP A 14 -0.59 -3.63 9.77
C ASP A 14 -0.84 -4.00 8.32
N LEU A 15 0.24 -4.09 7.56
CA LEU A 15 0.16 -4.39 6.14
C LEU A 15 -0.42 -5.77 5.88
N ASN A 16 -0.03 -6.75 6.69
CA ASN A 16 -0.54 -8.12 6.53
C ASN A 16 -2.05 -8.20 6.74
N GLU A 17 -2.57 -7.46 7.71
CA GLU A 17 -4.00 -7.44 7.95
C GLU A 17 -4.77 -6.78 6.83
N ALA A 18 -4.24 -5.67 6.31
CA ALA A 18 -4.86 -5.00 5.17
C ALA A 18 -4.90 -5.92 3.95
N LEU A 19 -3.79 -6.61 3.67
CA LEU A 19 -3.70 -7.50 2.53
C LEU A 19 -4.59 -8.74 2.69
N ARG A 20 -4.83 -9.17 3.91
CA ARG A 20 -5.73 -10.28 4.15
C ARG A 20 -7.11 -9.99 3.57
N PHE A 21 -7.60 -8.77 3.77
CA PHE A 21 -8.89 -8.39 3.21
C PHE A 21 -8.83 -8.27 1.68
N PHE A 22 -7.90 -7.48 1.17
CA PHE A 22 -7.88 -7.18 -0.26
C PHE A 22 -7.44 -8.37 -1.10
N ARG A 23 -6.48 -9.14 -0.65
CA ARG A 23 -6.00 -10.30 -1.38
C ARG A 23 -6.87 -11.53 -1.14
N ASP A 24 -7.12 -11.86 0.13
CA ASP A 24 -7.75 -13.13 0.48
C ASP A 24 -9.27 -13.09 0.41
N VAL A 25 -9.88 -11.97 0.77
CA VAL A 25 -11.33 -11.83 0.74
C VAL A 25 -11.81 -11.36 -0.63
N LEU A 26 -11.20 -10.30 -1.16
CA LEU A 26 -11.61 -9.75 -2.45
C LEU A 26 -10.94 -10.41 -3.64
N GLY A 27 -9.86 -11.15 -3.42
CA GLY A 27 -9.19 -11.86 -4.50
C GLY A 27 -8.41 -10.96 -5.46
N LEU A 28 -8.02 -9.78 -5.03
CA LEU A 28 -7.27 -8.87 -5.89
C LEU A 28 -5.80 -9.28 -5.95
N GLN A 29 -5.15 -8.92 -7.06
CA GLN A 29 -3.73 -9.20 -7.22
C GLN A 29 -2.91 -8.20 -6.43
N VAL A 30 -1.89 -8.71 -5.74
CA VAL A 30 -0.97 -7.87 -4.97
C VAL A 30 0.45 -8.07 -5.45
N SER A 31 1.25 -7.01 -5.40
CA SER A 31 2.67 -7.09 -5.72
C SER A 31 3.44 -7.64 -4.52
N PRO A 32 4.69 -8.10 -4.73
CA PRO A 32 5.55 -8.40 -3.60
C PRO A 32 5.76 -7.15 -2.74
N THR A 33 5.89 -7.35 -1.44
CA THR A 33 6.14 -6.25 -0.53
C THR A 33 7.58 -5.77 -0.69
N GLU A 34 7.75 -4.45 -0.77
CA GLU A 34 9.06 -3.82 -0.84
C GLU A 34 9.30 -2.96 0.38
N VAL A 35 10.57 -2.88 0.78
CA VAL A 35 10.98 -1.97 1.87
C VAL A 35 11.68 -0.77 1.24
N VAL A 36 11.16 0.41 1.50
CA VAL A 36 11.77 1.66 1.05
C VAL A 36 12.46 2.28 2.26
N SER A 37 13.76 2.04 2.38
CA SER A 37 14.52 2.44 3.57
C SER A 37 14.52 3.93 3.83
N ASP A 38 14.63 4.73 2.77
CA ASP A 38 14.67 6.19 2.89
C ASP A 38 13.40 6.75 3.49
N GLN A 39 12.27 6.10 3.25
CA GLN A 39 10.96 6.52 3.77
C GLN A 39 10.57 5.72 5.00
N GLN A 40 11.33 4.70 5.34
CA GLN A 40 11.08 3.83 6.48
C GLN A 40 9.67 3.23 6.41
N VAL A 41 9.34 2.67 5.24
CA VAL A 41 8.03 2.05 5.00
C VAL A 41 8.17 0.73 4.27
N ARG A 42 7.18 -0.12 4.45
CA ARG A 42 6.94 -1.28 3.60
C ARG A 42 5.77 -0.95 2.70
N ILE A 43 5.86 -1.31 1.44
CA ILE A 43 4.87 -0.95 0.44
C ILE A 43 4.42 -2.20 -0.30
N THR A 44 3.12 -2.31 -0.50
CA THR A 44 2.54 -3.34 -1.36
C THR A 44 1.46 -2.70 -2.21
N GLU A 45 1.47 -2.99 -3.50
CA GLU A 45 0.44 -2.49 -4.41
C GLU A 45 -0.64 -3.54 -4.64
N VAL A 46 -1.88 -3.07 -4.70
CA VAL A 46 -3.04 -3.90 -5.00
C VAL A 46 -3.68 -3.36 -6.28
N GLU A 47 -3.83 -4.23 -7.27
CA GLU A 47 -4.44 -3.85 -8.56
C GLU A 47 -5.94 -3.96 -8.49
N THR A 48 -6.62 -2.90 -8.91
CA THR A 48 -8.08 -2.85 -8.88
C THR A 48 -8.71 -2.71 -10.26
N GLY A 49 -7.94 -2.97 -11.31
CA GLY A 49 -8.46 -2.94 -12.66
C GLY A 49 -8.23 -1.65 -13.43
N GLY A 50 -7.81 -0.60 -12.82
CA GLY A 50 -7.52 0.67 -13.51
C GLY A 50 -6.74 1.60 -12.64
N THR A 51 -6.89 1.43 -11.34
CA THR A 51 -6.18 2.21 -10.34
C THR A 51 -5.49 1.24 -9.40
N SER A 52 -4.28 1.56 -9.00
CA SER A 52 -3.55 0.77 -8.00
C SER A 52 -3.74 1.38 -6.63
N LEU A 53 -3.95 0.54 -5.63
CA LEU A 53 -3.91 0.96 -4.24
C LEU A 53 -2.53 0.62 -3.70
N GLU A 54 -1.86 1.62 -3.13
CA GLU A 54 -0.53 1.42 -2.57
C GLU A 54 -0.65 1.48 -1.06
N PHE A 55 -0.42 0.35 -0.41
CA PHE A 55 -0.50 0.27 1.05
C PHE A 55 0.87 0.47 1.66
N LEU A 56 0.94 1.37 2.64
CA LEU A 56 2.20 1.79 3.26
C LEU A 56 2.14 1.53 4.76
N GLU A 57 3.12 0.78 5.26
CA GLU A 57 3.25 0.52 6.69
C GLU A 57 4.59 1.08 7.16
N ALA A 58 4.56 1.91 8.20
CA ALA A 58 5.79 2.44 8.76
C ALA A 58 6.63 1.33 9.38
N THR A 59 7.93 1.33 9.08
CA THR A 59 8.87 0.40 9.71
C THR A 59 9.55 1.00 10.93
N ASP A 60 9.32 2.31 11.18
CA ASP A 60 9.95 3.04 12.26
C ASP A 60 9.04 4.19 12.66
N PRO A 61 8.93 4.51 13.97
CA PRO A 61 8.10 5.63 14.39
C PRO A 61 8.48 6.98 13.79
N ALA A 62 9.71 7.11 13.28
CA ALA A 62 10.16 8.33 12.63
C ALA A 62 9.69 8.45 11.18
N SER A 63 9.05 7.42 10.63
CA SER A 63 8.55 7.45 9.26
C SER A 63 7.48 8.54 9.09
N PRO A 64 7.45 9.23 7.94
CA PRO A 64 6.40 10.22 7.68
C PRO A 64 4.99 9.65 7.74
N VAL A 65 4.82 8.34 7.55
CA VAL A 65 3.49 7.70 7.58
C VAL A 65 3.14 7.14 8.96
N ALA A 66 4.03 7.25 9.93
CA ALA A 66 3.79 6.73 11.27
C ALA A 66 3.06 7.76 12.13
N ARG A 67 1.77 7.85 11.97
CA ARG A 67 0.98 8.83 12.70
C ARG A 67 -0.22 8.22 13.34
#